data_35278af6bc9a21a021865589531345a0
#
_entry.id   35278af6bc9a21a021865589531345a0
#
_cell.length_a   1.000
_cell.length_b   1.000
_cell.length_c   1.000
_cell.angle_alpha   90.00
_cell.angle_beta   90.00
_cell.angle_gamma   90.00
#
_symmetry.space_group_name_H-M   'P 1'
#
loop_
_entity.id
_entity.type
_entity.pdbx_description
1 polymer ?
#
loop_
_entity_poly.entity_id
_entity_poly.type
_entity_poly.pdbx_seq_one_letter_code
_entity_poly.pdbx_strand_id
1 'polypeptide(L)'
;YYASRGLGDVYKRQDKNGTLFLDSACDVVKPSTNFIIYGHNMRSGNMFGNLDKYKSESYYKDHPMIRFDTIYEKGTYQVMYAFMSHIYKEDEIAFKYYQFIDAASEQEFDSDMRSMQEMALYDTGVTAQYGDRLLTLSTCDYEESDGRFVVVAKRME
;
A
#
# COMPACT_ATOMS: atom_id res chain seq x y z
N TYR A 1 -6.97 7.53 9.37
CA TYR A 1 -7.71 6.56 8.55
C TYR A 1 -9.16 6.95 8.24
N TYR A 2 -9.71 7.90 8.95
CA TYR A 2 -11.06 8.41 8.69
C TYR A 2 -11.20 9.17 7.36
N ALA A 3 -10.11 9.33 6.68
CA ALA A 3 -10.04 10.16 5.49
C ALA A 3 -10.83 9.62 4.29
N SER A 4 -11.20 8.34 4.28
CA SER A 4 -12.03 7.78 3.20
C SER A 4 -13.51 8.14 3.33
N ARG A 5 -13.94 8.64 4.48
CA ARG A 5 -15.31 9.09 4.70
C ARG A 5 -15.36 10.61 4.67
N GLY A 6 -15.96 11.16 3.63
CA GLY A 6 -16.18 12.60 3.55
C GLY A 6 -15.04 13.40 2.97
N LEU A 7 -14.02 12.76 2.41
CA LEU A 7 -13.08 13.44 1.53
C LEU A 7 -13.80 13.81 0.25
N GLY A 8 -14.06 15.09 0.12
CA GLY A 8 -14.50 15.66 -1.13
C GLY A 8 -13.35 15.84 -2.11
N ASP A 9 -13.71 16.18 -3.33
CA ASP A 9 -12.75 16.68 -4.30
C ASP A 9 -12.14 18.03 -3.80
N VAL A 10 -11.25 18.62 -4.59
CA VAL A 10 -10.60 19.91 -4.31
C VAL A 10 -11.60 21.02 -4.00
N TYR A 11 -12.85 20.86 -4.41
CA TYR A 11 -13.94 21.83 -4.19
C TYR A 11 -14.85 21.46 -3.02
N LYS A 12 -14.44 20.52 -2.17
CA LYS A 12 -15.22 20.03 -1.02
C LYS A 12 -16.56 19.39 -1.40
N ARG A 13 -16.69 18.90 -2.63
CA ARG A 13 -17.82 18.08 -3.01
C ARG A 13 -17.64 16.68 -2.47
N GLN A 14 -18.68 16.15 -1.85
CA GLN A 14 -18.64 14.75 -1.43
C GLN A 14 -18.91 13.86 -2.65
N ASP A 15 -17.90 13.07 -3.00
CA ASP A 15 -18.04 12.00 -3.98
C ASP A 15 -18.28 10.70 -3.23
N LYS A 16 -19.30 9.95 -3.63
CA LYS A 16 -19.61 8.64 -3.05
C LYS A 16 -18.49 7.61 -3.24
N ASN A 17 -17.63 7.82 -4.23
CA ASN A 17 -16.47 6.97 -4.50
C ASN A 17 -15.27 7.28 -3.60
N GLY A 18 -15.28 8.44 -2.94
CA GLY A 18 -14.13 8.91 -2.18
C GLY A 18 -12.97 9.33 -3.10
N THR A 19 -11.78 9.37 -2.54
CA THR A 19 -10.56 9.76 -3.25
C THR A 19 -9.43 8.82 -2.83
N LEU A 20 -8.54 8.48 -3.76
CA LEU A 20 -7.25 7.89 -3.39
C LEU A 20 -6.43 8.97 -2.67
N PHE A 21 -5.78 8.60 -1.58
CA PHE A 21 -4.98 9.57 -0.82
C PHE A 21 -3.71 8.96 -0.26
N LEU A 22 -2.68 9.78 -0.23
CA LEU A 22 -1.40 9.43 0.37
C LEU A 22 -1.48 9.60 1.89
N ASP A 23 -0.84 8.69 2.63
CA ASP A 23 -0.73 8.83 4.08
C ASP A 23 -0.07 10.16 4.45
N SER A 24 -0.62 10.85 5.43
CA SER A 24 -0.15 12.19 5.84
C SER A 24 1.26 12.19 6.41
N ALA A 25 1.78 11.06 6.86
CA ALA A 25 3.15 10.92 7.33
C ALA A 25 4.17 10.80 6.18
N CYS A 26 3.71 10.53 4.95
CA CYS A 26 4.59 10.44 3.79
C CYS A 26 5.02 11.83 3.31
N ASP A 27 6.28 11.94 2.87
CA ASP A 27 6.85 13.13 2.29
C ASP A 27 7.18 12.88 0.82
N VAL A 28 6.66 13.73 -0.09
CA VAL A 28 6.90 13.61 -1.53
C VAL A 28 8.03 14.51 -2.02
N VAL A 29 8.42 15.52 -1.23
CA VAL A 29 9.53 16.44 -1.55
C VAL A 29 10.86 15.80 -1.22
N LYS A 30 10.99 15.29 0.02
CA LYS A 30 12.07 14.39 0.43
C LYS A 30 11.47 13.00 0.55
N PRO A 31 11.48 12.20 -0.53
CA PRO A 31 10.66 11.00 -0.57
C PRO A 31 10.90 10.07 0.60
N SER A 32 9.81 9.75 1.31
CA SER A 32 9.82 8.71 2.34
C SER A 32 10.25 7.37 1.76
N THR A 33 10.77 6.48 2.58
CA THR A 33 11.12 5.12 2.17
C THR A 33 9.92 4.42 1.56
N ASN A 34 8.75 4.57 2.18
CA ASN A 34 7.50 3.97 1.73
C ASN A 34 6.42 5.02 1.55
N PHE A 35 5.79 5.01 0.38
CA PHE A 35 4.56 5.75 0.15
C PHE A 35 3.38 4.83 0.37
N ILE A 36 2.45 5.22 1.24
CA ILE A 36 1.23 4.45 1.48
C ILE A 36 0.05 5.20 0.88
N ILE A 37 -0.65 4.55 -0.05
CA ILE A 37 -1.84 5.09 -0.70
C ILE A 37 -3.04 4.25 -0.29
N TYR A 38 -4.07 4.93 0.19
CA TYR A 38 -5.33 4.33 0.58
C TYR A 38 -6.40 4.57 -0.47
N GLY A 39 -7.26 3.61 -0.69
CA GLY A 39 -8.37 3.74 -1.60
C GLY A 39 -9.54 2.83 -1.25
N HIS A 40 -10.74 3.24 -1.67
CA HIS A 40 -11.93 2.42 -1.53
C HIS A 40 -11.86 1.17 -2.40
N ASN A 41 -12.28 0.06 -1.83
CA ASN A 41 -12.58 -1.15 -2.59
C ASN A 41 -14.03 -1.06 -3.07
N MET A 42 -14.22 -0.80 -4.35
CA MET A 42 -15.55 -0.65 -4.94
C MET A 42 -15.89 -1.84 -5.83
N ARG A 43 -17.07 -2.40 -5.63
CA ARG A 43 -17.56 -3.52 -6.46
C ARG A 43 -17.65 -3.19 -7.94
N SER A 44 -17.76 -1.91 -8.27
CA SER A 44 -17.73 -1.42 -9.66
C SER A 44 -16.34 -1.50 -10.31
N GLY A 45 -15.28 -1.77 -9.52
CA GLY A 45 -13.90 -1.72 -9.97
C GLY A 45 -13.26 -0.33 -9.89
N ASN A 46 -14.02 0.69 -9.49
CA ASN A 46 -13.49 2.03 -9.30
C ASN A 46 -12.55 2.10 -8.09
N MET A 47 -11.72 3.13 -8.04
CA MET A 47 -10.69 3.33 -7.02
C MET A 47 -9.79 2.11 -6.92
N PHE A 48 -9.70 1.46 -5.76
CA PHE A 48 -8.94 0.22 -5.58
C PHE A 48 -9.80 -1.04 -5.66
N GLY A 49 -10.95 -0.98 -6.34
CA GLY A 49 -11.84 -2.12 -6.48
C GLY A 49 -11.22 -3.31 -7.21
N ASN A 50 -10.21 -3.08 -8.03
CA ASN A 50 -9.47 -4.13 -8.73
C ASN A 50 -8.21 -4.59 -7.98
N LEU A 51 -7.86 -3.95 -6.85
CA LEU A 51 -6.65 -4.31 -6.09
C LEU A 51 -6.73 -5.75 -5.57
N ASP A 52 -7.92 -6.21 -5.18
CA ASP A 52 -8.16 -7.58 -4.71
C ASP A 52 -7.77 -8.65 -5.72
N LYS A 53 -7.70 -8.32 -7.01
CA LYS A 53 -7.24 -9.26 -8.04
C LYS A 53 -5.81 -9.74 -7.81
N TYR A 54 -5.00 -8.96 -7.10
CA TYR A 54 -3.65 -9.36 -6.69
C TYR A 54 -3.63 -10.48 -5.63
N LYS A 55 -4.78 -10.91 -5.11
CA LYS A 55 -4.89 -12.14 -4.34
C LYS A 55 -4.50 -13.37 -5.18
N SER A 56 -4.63 -13.26 -6.50
CA SER A 56 -4.24 -14.30 -7.46
C SER A 56 -2.81 -14.06 -7.97
N GLU A 57 -1.97 -15.08 -7.85
CA GLU A 57 -0.61 -15.03 -8.40
C GLU A 57 -0.62 -14.85 -9.93
N SER A 58 -1.61 -15.43 -10.64
CA SER A 58 -1.73 -15.27 -12.09
C SER A 58 -2.00 -13.83 -12.49
N TYR A 59 -2.81 -13.11 -11.71
CA TYR A 59 -3.03 -11.68 -11.95
C TYR A 59 -1.74 -10.88 -11.76
N TYR A 60 -0.97 -11.18 -10.71
CA TYR A 60 0.33 -10.57 -10.50
C TYR A 60 1.27 -10.81 -11.69
N LYS A 61 1.33 -12.04 -12.22
CA LYS A 61 2.19 -12.36 -13.37
C LYS A 61 1.84 -11.55 -14.62
N ASP A 62 0.56 -11.24 -14.81
CA ASP A 62 0.09 -10.41 -15.92
C ASP A 62 0.24 -8.91 -15.65
N HIS A 63 0.31 -8.49 -14.39
CA HIS A 63 0.36 -7.09 -13.96
C HIS A 63 1.45 -6.85 -12.89
N PRO A 64 2.72 -7.16 -13.20
CA PRO A 64 3.78 -7.10 -12.19
C PRO A 64 4.23 -5.69 -11.85
N MET A 65 3.87 -4.69 -12.67
CA MET A 65 4.37 -3.32 -12.54
C MET A 65 3.26 -2.35 -12.22
N ILE A 66 3.58 -1.39 -11.36
CA ILE A 66 2.68 -0.28 -10.99
C ILE A 66 3.40 1.01 -11.30
N ARG A 67 2.72 1.93 -11.97
CA ARG A 67 3.22 3.28 -12.19
C ARG A 67 2.60 4.24 -11.19
N PHE A 68 3.45 5.00 -10.53
CA PHE A 68 3.03 6.05 -9.61
C PHE A 68 3.95 7.25 -9.77
N ASP A 69 3.37 8.35 -10.26
CA ASP A 69 4.09 9.60 -10.49
C ASP A 69 3.65 10.64 -9.45
N THR A 70 4.59 11.43 -8.97
CA THR A 70 4.31 12.65 -8.20
C THR A 70 4.58 13.86 -9.07
N ILE A 71 4.31 15.06 -8.57
CA ILE A 71 4.66 16.29 -9.27
C ILE A 71 6.20 16.50 -9.36
N TYR A 72 6.97 15.76 -8.57
CA TYR A 72 8.42 15.89 -8.50
C TYR A 72 9.15 14.79 -9.28
N GLU A 73 8.53 13.62 -9.44
CA GLU A 73 9.20 12.47 -10.05
C GLU A 73 8.23 11.48 -10.66
N LYS A 74 8.70 10.78 -11.68
CA LYS A 74 8.01 9.60 -12.23
C LYS A 74 8.53 8.35 -11.53
N GLY A 75 7.67 7.38 -11.31
CA GLY A 75 8.04 6.14 -10.65
C GLY A 75 7.41 4.91 -11.26
N THR A 76 8.22 3.88 -11.46
CA THR A 76 7.76 2.56 -11.83
C THR A 76 8.15 1.60 -10.72
N TYR A 77 7.19 0.81 -10.25
CA TYR A 77 7.34 -0.06 -9.10
C TYR A 77 6.99 -1.49 -9.49
N GLN A 78 7.78 -2.44 -9.03
CA GLN A 78 7.51 -3.86 -9.23
C GLN A 78 6.82 -4.43 -8.01
N VAL A 79 5.70 -5.12 -8.20
CA VAL A 79 4.97 -5.77 -7.11
C VAL A 79 5.89 -6.79 -6.43
N MET A 80 5.96 -6.71 -5.11
CA MET A 80 6.83 -7.52 -4.28
C MET A 80 6.05 -8.42 -3.34
N TYR A 81 5.07 -7.86 -2.62
CA TYR A 81 4.24 -8.60 -1.67
C TYR A 81 2.77 -8.24 -1.86
N ALA A 82 1.90 -9.23 -1.67
CA ALA A 82 0.46 -9.02 -1.55
C ALA A 82 -0.02 -9.83 -0.35
N PHE A 83 -0.70 -9.19 0.59
CA PHE A 83 -1.11 -9.83 1.83
C PHE A 83 -2.40 -9.25 2.42
N MET A 84 -3.01 -10.05 3.28
CA MET A 84 -4.15 -9.62 4.08
C MET A 84 -3.65 -9.09 5.41
N SER A 85 -4.25 -7.99 5.86
CA SER A 85 -3.99 -7.41 7.16
C SER A 85 -5.29 -6.84 7.74
N HIS A 86 -5.20 -6.19 8.86
CA HIS A 86 -6.31 -5.43 9.44
C HIS A 86 -5.78 -4.26 10.26
N ILE A 87 -6.69 -3.42 10.72
CA ILE A 87 -6.33 -2.32 11.61
C ILE A 87 -6.30 -2.86 13.04
N TYR A 88 -5.12 -2.81 13.63
CA TYR A 88 -4.87 -3.28 14.99
C TYR A 88 -5.15 -2.17 16.01
N LYS A 89 -5.45 -2.56 17.24
CA LYS A 89 -5.49 -1.62 18.37
C LYS A 89 -4.07 -1.13 18.68
N GLU A 90 -3.96 0.03 19.31
CA GLU A 90 -2.67 0.63 19.66
C GLU A 90 -1.78 -0.29 20.51
N ASP A 91 -2.39 -1.05 21.42
CA ASP A 91 -1.71 -1.95 22.36
C ASP A 91 -1.45 -3.35 21.78
N GLU A 92 -1.96 -3.67 20.59
CA GLU A 92 -1.71 -4.95 19.96
C GLU A 92 -0.28 -5.03 19.40
N ILE A 93 0.42 -6.11 19.73
CA ILE A 93 1.76 -6.40 19.22
C ILE A 93 1.61 -7.16 17.90
N ALA A 94 1.76 -6.43 16.78
CA ALA A 94 1.68 -6.99 15.45
C ALA A 94 2.43 -6.10 14.47
N PHE A 95 2.75 -6.64 13.29
CA PHE A 95 3.29 -5.80 12.22
C PHE A 95 2.17 -4.91 11.66
N LYS A 96 2.31 -3.60 11.86
CA LYS A 96 1.36 -2.58 11.40
C LYS A 96 1.93 -1.90 10.16
N TYR A 97 1.58 -2.42 8.97
CA TYR A 97 2.13 -1.92 7.70
C TYR A 97 1.91 -0.41 7.53
N TYR A 98 0.81 0.11 8.07
CA TYR A 98 0.45 1.53 7.96
C TYR A 98 1.30 2.45 8.82
N GLN A 99 2.16 1.93 9.67
CA GLN A 99 3.15 2.69 10.44
C GLN A 99 4.54 2.68 9.79
N PHE A 100 4.74 1.87 8.75
CA PHE A 100 6.01 1.79 8.05
C PHE A 100 6.09 2.89 6.99
N ILE A 101 6.63 4.04 7.34
CA ILE A 101 6.88 5.18 6.44
C ILE A 101 8.36 5.28 6.13
N ASP A 102 9.20 5.33 7.17
CA ASP A 102 10.66 5.33 7.06
C ASP A 102 11.22 4.26 7.98
N ALA A 103 12.41 3.76 7.65
CA ALA A 103 13.17 2.87 8.50
C ALA A 103 14.34 3.63 9.12
N ALA A 104 14.48 3.54 10.44
CA ALA A 104 15.56 4.21 11.16
C ALA A 104 16.92 3.50 10.97
N SER A 105 16.90 2.24 10.56
CA SER A 105 18.10 1.42 10.39
C SER A 105 17.87 0.29 9.38
N GLU A 106 18.94 -0.28 8.88
CA GLU A 106 18.91 -1.47 8.04
C GLU A 106 18.22 -2.64 8.74
N GLN A 107 18.48 -2.82 10.04
CA GLN A 107 17.86 -3.88 10.83
C GLN A 107 16.35 -3.74 10.91
N GLU A 108 15.85 -2.52 11.10
CA GLU A 108 14.41 -2.23 11.12
C GLU A 108 13.80 -2.50 9.74
N PHE A 109 14.44 -2.03 8.68
CA PHE A 109 13.99 -2.26 7.31
C PHE A 109 13.89 -3.76 7.00
N ASP A 110 14.93 -4.52 7.31
CA ASP A 110 14.98 -5.97 7.05
C ASP A 110 13.92 -6.72 7.88
N SER A 111 13.67 -6.27 9.11
CA SER A 111 12.61 -6.83 9.95
C SER A 111 11.23 -6.61 9.35
N ASP A 112 10.98 -5.42 8.84
CA ASP A 112 9.71 -5.09 8.18
C ASP A 112 9.53 -5.90 6.89
N MET A 113 10.60 -6.07 6.10
CA MET A 113 10.56 -6.91 4.89
C MET A 113 10.25 -8.36 5.23
N ARG A 114 10.86 -8.91 6.27
CA ARG A 114 10.57 -10.28 6.72
C ARG A 114 9.12 -10.45 7.17
N SER A 115 8.61 -9.49 7.91
CA SER A 115 7.21 -9.52 8.35
C SER A 115 6.23 -9.56 7.18
N MET A 116 6.47 -8.73 6.16
CA MET A 116 5.66 -8.71 4.95
C MET A 116 5.80 -10.01 4.14
N GLN A 117 7.02 -10.52 4.02
CA GLN A 117 7.27 -11.77 3.29
C GLN A 117 6.56 -12.95 3.93
N GLU A 118 6.54 -13.03 5.26
CA GLU A 118 5.82 -14.07 5.99
C GLU A 118 4.31 -14.01 5.78
N MET A 119 3.76 -12.81 5.58
CA MET A 119 2.34 -12.59 5.34
C MET A 119 1.94 -12.78 3.87
N ALA A 120 2.90 -12.73 2.94
CA ALA A 120 2.65 -12.73 1.51
C ALA A 120 1.89 -13.99 1.06
N LEU A 121 0.89 -13.80 0.21
CA LEU A 121 0.04 -14.87 -0.31
C LEU A 121 0.77 -15.77 -1.31
N TYR A 122 1.81 -15.25 -1.96
CA TYR A 122 2.66 -15.96 -2.92
C TYR A 122 4.04 -15.31 -2.95
N ASP A 123 5.01 -16.04 -3.50
CA ASP A 123 6.38 -15.57 -3.63
C ASP A 123 6.60 -14.98 -5.03
N THR A 124 6.89 -13.68 -5.08
CA THR A 124 7.23 -13.00 -6.33
C THR A 124 8.72 -13.11 -6.70
N GLY A 125 9.55 -13.54 -5.75
CA GLY A 125 11.00 -13.53 -5.92
C GLY A 125 11.63 -12.13 -5.86
N VAL A 126 10.84 -11.09 -5.69
CA VAL A 126 11.32 -9.71 -5.60
C VAL A 126 11.63 -9.36 -4.15
N THR A 127 12.82 -8.82 -3.92
CA THR A 127 13.28 -8.39 -2.60
C THR A 127 13.75 -6.94 -2.65
N ALA A 128 13.71 -6.27 -1.50
CA ALA A 128 14.19 -4.91 -1.34
C ALA A 128 15.29 -4.84 -0.28
N GLN A 129 16.20 -3.89 -0.44
CA GLN A 129 17.29 -3.60 0.48
C GLN A 129 17.10 -2.23 1.11
N TYR A 130 17.68 -2.03 2.28
CA TYR A 130 17.71 -0.71 2.91
C TYR A 130 18.24 0.36 1.94
N GLY A 131 17.51 1.44 1.81
CA GLY A 131 17.76 2.47 0.81
C GLY A 131 16.85 2.38 -0.42
N ASP A 132 16.24 1.23 -0.69
CA ASP A 132 15.21 1.11 -1.71
C ASP A 132 13.94 1.84 -1.30
N ARG A 133 13.19 2.29 -2.31
CA ARG A 133 11.91 2.98 -2.10
C ARG A 133 10.77 2.05 -2.44
N LEU A 134 9.70 2.17 -1.66
CA LEU A 134 8.55 1.29 -1.73
C LEU A 134 7.27 2.09 -1.97
N LEU A 135 6.29 1.40 -2.50
CA LEU A 135 4.91 1.88 -2.64
C LEU A 135 3.98 0.83 -2.06
N THR A 136 3.14 1.24 -1.14
CA THR A 136 2.12 0.39 -0.53
C THR A 136 0.74 0.87 -0.92
N LEU A 137 -0.06 -0.01 -1.48
CA LEU A 137 -1.46 0.24 -1.82
C LEU A 137 -2.34 -0.54 -0.84
N SER A 138 -3.26 0.15 -0.18
CA SER A 138 -4.11 -0.44 0.85
C SER A 138 -5.58 -0.17 0.57
N THR A 139 -6.42 -1.20 0.68
CA THR A 139 -7.86 -1.09 0.53
C THR A 139 -8.60 -1.94 1.55
N CYS A 140 -9.86 -1.61 1.78
CA CYS A 140 -10.72 -2.40 2.67
C CYS A 140 -10.97 -3.78 2.07
N ASP A 141 -10.98 -4.79 2.94
CA ASP A 141 -11.47 -6.12 2.59
C ASP A 141 -12.97 -6.21 2.91
N TYR A 142 -13.72 -6.83 2.02
CA TYR A 142 -15.16 -7.03 2.24
C TYR A 142 -15.48 -8.20 3.17
N GLU A 143 -14.54 -9.12 3.35
CA GLU A 143 -14.75 -10.31 4.17
C GLU A 143 -14.70 -10.01 5.67
N GLU A 144 -13.92 -8.98 6.06
CA GLU A 144 -13.77 -8.55 7.44
C GLU A 144 -13.95 -7.03 7.56
N SER A 145 -14.70 -6.57 8.57
CA SER A 145 -15.00 -5.14 8.75
C SER A 145 -13.76 -4.27 8.95
N ASP A 146 -12.74 -4.79 9.61
CA ASP A 146 -11.45 -4.11 9.83
C ASP A 146 -10.34 -4.67 8.95
N GLY A 147 -10.69 -5.57 8.03
CA GLY A 147 -9.76 -6.20 7.11
C GLY A 147 -9.23 -5.22 6.08
N ARG A 148 -7.99 -5.44 5.69
CA ARG A 148 -7.30 -4.66 4.65
C ARG A 148 -6.58 -5.62 3.72
N PHE A 149 -6.66 -5.33 2.43
CA PHE A 149 -5.82 -5.97 1.43
C PHE A 149 -4.71 -5.01 1.04
N VAL A 150 -3.48 -5.50 1.03
CA VAL A 150 -2.29 -4.68 0.88
C VAL A 150 -1.39 -5.23 -0.22
N VAL A 151 -0.96 -4.35 -1.11
CA VAL A 151 0.04 -4.66 -2.14
C VAL A 151 1.23 -3.74 -1.93
N VAL A 152 2.42 -4.32 -1.84
CA VAL A 152 3.68 -3.59 -1.67
C VAL A 152 4.53 -3.79 -2.91
N ALA A 153 5.05 -2.70 -3.43
CA ALA A 153 5.89 -2.69 -4.63
C ALA A 153 7.19 -1.94 -4.36
N LYS A 154 8.25 -2.38 -5.05
CA LYS A 154 9.59 -1.81 -4.98
C LYS A 154 9.83 -0.90 -6.17
N ARG A 155 10.35 0.31 -5.94
CA ARG A 155 10.74 1.22 -7.01
C ARG A 155 11.87 0.63 -7.85
N MET A 156 11.70 0.70 -9.16
CA MET A 156 12.68 0.18 -10.12
C MET A 156 13.59 1.24 -10.72
N GLU A 157 13.30 2.48 -10.53
CA GLU A 157 14.12 3.65 -10.91
C GLU A 157 13.26 4.92 -10.98
#